data_e3980bd2dddf5f10ab9e85e1123724bb
#
_entry.id   e3980bd2dddf5f10ab9e85e1123724bb
#
_cell.length_a   1.000
_cell.length_b   1.000
_cell.length_c   1.000
_cell.angle_alpha   90.00
_cell.angle_beta   90.00
_cell.angle_gamma   90.00
#
_symmetry.space_group_name_H-M   'P 1'
#
loop_
_entity.id
_entity.type
_entity.pdbx_description
1 polymer ?
#
loop_
_entity_poly.entity_id
_entity_poly.type
_entity_poly.pdbx_seq_one_letter_code
_entity_poly.pdbx_strand_id
1 'polypeptide(L)'
;VTAARRRITLLVLGVAGLGVAGLLAACGPAAPPPVSRAPVSASPVSRAPASPVPAAYRGLALQPPQPRPEFTLTDTSGRRYDFAALTGGRPTFLFFGYTDCPDVCPTTMADVAAALRLAPVGVRRAVRVVFVTTDPRHDTGPVLARWLRGFDADLPTRFIGLTGTESQVDAAQVAARVPLASDGGRTHSAELLLFGTDDYARVVYLSGSSPDDIRHDLPAVAG
;
A
#
# COMPACT_ATOMS: atom_id res chain seq x y z
N VAL A 1 0.95 10.35 -52.48
CA VAL A 1 2.19 10.29 -53.24
C VAL A 1 3.29 9.80 -52.36
N THR A 2 3.87 8.63 -52.72
CA THR A 2 5.18 8.06 -52.51
C THR A 2 5.53 7.53 -51.08
N ALA A 3 5.36 6.23 -50.94
CA ALA A 3 5.93 5.38 -49.89
C ALA A 3 7.44 5.20 -50.10
N ALA A 4 8.24 5.33 -49.02
CA ALA A 4 9.64 4.94 -48.99
C ALA A 4 9.83 3.70 -48.12
N ARG A 5 9.96 2.53 -48.73
CA ARG A 5 10.39 1.28 -48.10
C ARG A 5 11.89 1.31 -47.85
N ARG A 6 12.35 1.21 -46.60
CA ARG A 6 13.75 0.92 -46.29
C ARG A 6 13.93 -0.59 -46.10
N ARG A 7 14.75 -1.18 -46.98
CA ARG A 7 15.21 -2.56 -46.89
C ARG A 7 16.35 -2.65 -45.87
N ILE A 8 16.24 -3.57 -44.93
CA ILE A 8 17.34 -3.94 -44.03
C ILE A 8 18.01 -5.17 -44.62
N THR A 9 19.28 -5.03 -44.94
CA THR A 9 20.15 -6.09 -45.48
C THR A 9 20.76 -6.86 -44.30
N LEU A 10 20.50 -8.15 -44.21
CA LEU A 10 21.19 -9.06 -43.28
C LEU A 10 22.56 -9.42 -43.88
N LEU A 11 23.63 -9.13 -43.13
CA LEU A 11 24.97 -9.60 -43.40
C LEU A 11 25.24 -10.86 -42.57
N VAL A 12 25.39 -11.99 -43.24
CA VAL A 12 25.82 -13.27 -42.63
C VAL A 12 27.34 -13.37 -42.81
N LEU A 13 28.07 -13.36 -41.69
CA LEU A 13 29.52 -13.68 -41.71
C LEU A 13 29.67 -15.10 -41.13
N GLY A 14 30.12 -16.01 -42.02
CA GLY A 14 30.57 -17.32 -41.65
C GLY A 14 32.01 -17.26 -41.16
N VAL A 15 32.34 -17.97 -40.10
CA VAL A 15 33.70 -18.21 -39.64
C VAL A 15 33.95 -19.75 -39.64
N ALA A 16 34.96 -20.08 -40.43
CA ALA A 16 35.42 -21.45 -40.65
C ALA A 16 36.13 -22.06 -39.44
N GLY A 17 36.01 -23.35 -39.29
CA GLY A 17 36.62 -24.11 -38.22
C GLY A 17 38.12 -24.34 -38.38
N LEU A 18 38.79 -24.50 -37.25
CA LEU A 18 40.10 -25.15 -37.16
C LEU A 18 40.04 -26.15 -36.00
N GLY A 19 40.17 -27.42 -36.36
CA GLY A 19 40.28 -28.50 -35.39
C GLY A 19 41.67 -28.52 -34.76
N VAL A 20 41.77 -28.75 -33.49
CA VAL A 20 42.98 -29.14 -32.76
C VAL A 20 42.67 -30.41 -31.97
N ALA A 21 43.31 -31.48 -32.40
CA ALA A 21 43.38 -32.73 -31.64
C ALA A 21 44.41 -32.57 -30.52
N GLY A 22 44.04 -32.88 -29.28
CA GLY A 22 44.96 -32.78 -28.14
C GLY A 22 44.59 -33.72 -27.00
N LEU A 23 45.30 -34.81 -26.90
CA LEU A 23 45.61 -35.70 -25.76
C LEU A 23 44.62 -35.78 -24.60
N LEU A 24 44.08 -37.02 -24.48
CA LEU A 24 43.44 -37.54 -23.26
C LEU A 24 44.51 -37.78 -22.18
N ALA A 25 44.55 -36.96 -21.13
CA ALA A 25 45.20 -37.28 -19.88
C ALA A 25 44.12 -37.70 -18.87
N ALA A 26 44.12 -38.97 -18.49
CA ALA A 26 43.25 -39.50 -17.46
C ALA A 26 43.74 -39.05 -16.07
N CYS A 27 43.00 -38.11 -15.47
CA CYS A 27 43.10 -37.81 -14.05
C CYS A 27 41.84 -38.39 -13.38
N GLY A 28 42.01 -39.42 -12.56
CA GLY A 28 40.94 -40.00 -11.74
C GLY A 28 40.39 -38.99 -10.71
N PRO A 29 39.14 -39.13 -10.28
CA PRO A 29 38.57 -38.24 -9.28
C PRO A 29 39.20 -38.49 -7.92
N ALA A 30 39.86 -37.46 -7.37
CA ALA A 30 40.28 -37.43 -5.98
C ALA A 30 39.05 -37.35 -5.07
N ALA A 31 38.95 -38.27 -4.12
CA ALA A 31 37.88 -38.24 -3.11
C ALA A 31 38.00 -36.97 -2.25
N PRO A 32 36.90 -36.26 -1.95
CA PRO A 32 36.93 -35.12 -1.06
C PRO A 32 37.27 -35.54 0.37
N PRO A 33 38.01 -34.72 1.11
CA PRO A 33 38.34 -35.00 2.53
C PRO A 33 37.07 -35.02 3.40
N PRO A 34 37.05 -35.80 4.49
CA PRO A 34 35.93 -35.88 5.38
C PRO A 34 35.69 -34.51 6.07
N VAL A 35 34.53 -33.88 5.83
CA VAL A 35 34.10 -32.68 6.52
C VAL A 35 33.76 -33.04 7.98
N SER A 36 34.63 -32.64 8.90
CA SER A 36 34.38 -32.72 10.33
C SER A 36 33.24 -31.75 10.66
N ARG A 37 32.04 -32.30 10.88
CA ARG A 37 30.93 -31.53 11.40
C ARG A 37 31.18 -31.21 12.88
N ALA A 38 31.57 -29.97 13.15
CA ALA A 38 31.51 -29.45 14.51
C ALA A 38 30.04 -29.38 14.96
N PRO A 39 29.71 -29.74 16.20
CA PRO A 39 28.35 -29.63 16.71
C PRO A 39 27.97 -28.15 16.71
N VAL A 40 26.97 -27.80 15.88
CA VAL A 40 26.35 -26.46 15.94
C VAL A 40 25.53 -26.43 17.23
N SER A 41 26.04 -25.74 18.23
CA SER A 41 25.30 -25.44 19.46
C SER A 41 24.12 -24.54 19.07
N ALA A 42 22.93 -25.13 18.98
CA ALA A 42 21.69 -24.39 18.80
C ALA A 42 21.42 -23.58 20.08
N SER A 43 21.78 -22.30 20.06
CA SER A 43 21.28 -21.38 21.06
C SER A 43 19.76 -21.38 21.03
N PRO A 44 19.06 -21.47 22.19
CA PRO A 44 17.61 -21.41 22.18
C PRO A 44 17.19 -20.04 21.64
N VAL A 45 16.53 -20.04 20.48
CA VAL A 45 15.84 -18.85 19.98
C VAL A 45 14.77 -18.53 21.01
N SER A 46 15.04 -17.48 21.80
CA SER A 46 14.03 -16.93 22.74
C SER A 46 12.83 -16.50 21.91
N ARG A 47 11.79 -17.32 21.95
CA ARG A 47 10.50 -17.01 21.32
C ARG A 47 9.94 -15.84 22.09
N ALA A 48 9.95 -14.65 21.48
CA ALA A 48 9.23 -13.51 22.01
C ALA A 48 7.78 -13.94 22.32
N PRO A 49 7.18 -13.51 23.45
CA PRO A 49 5.82 -13.86 23.77
C PRO A 49 4.94 -13.48 22.59
N ALA A 50 4.20 -14.44 22.06
CA ALA A 50 3.20 -14.20 21.04
C ALA A 50 2.19 -13.20 21.65
N SER A 51 2.14 -12.00 21.10
CA SER A 51 1.08 -11.05 21.44
C SER A 51 -0.25 -11.77 21.28
N PRO A 52 -1.22 -11.58 22.20
CA PRO A 52 -2.49 -12.24 22.09
C PRO A 52 -3.06 -12.00 20.69
N VAL A 53 -3.46 -13.09 20.03
CA VAL A 53 -4.14 -12.99 18.72
C VAL A 53 -5.38 -12.15 18.95
N PRO A 54 -5.51 -10.96 18.38
CA PRO A 54 -6.71 -10.16 18.55
C PRO A 54 -7.92 -10.95 18.07
N ALA A 55 -9.08 -10.71 18.65
CA ALA A 55 -10.34 -11.20 18.12
C ALA A 55 -10.33 -11.02 16.58
N ALA A 56 -10.62 -12.11 15.86
CA ALA A 56 -10.42 -12.14 14.42
C ALA A 56 -11.05 -10.90 13.75
N TYR A 57 -10.23 -10.12 13.05
CA TYR A 57 -10.72 -9.00 12.25
C TYR A 57 -11.74 -9.50 11.22
N ARG A 58 -12.72 -8.68 10.89
CA ARG A 58 -13.66 -8.94 9.78
C ARG A 58 -13.11 -8.46 8.45
N GLY A 59 -12.26 -7.43 8.47
CA GLY A 59 -11.41 -7.11 7.33
C GLY A 59 -10.29 -8.14 7.15
N LEU A 60 -9.57 -8.06 6.05
CA LEU A 60 -8.43 -8.94 5.77
C LEU A 60 -7.26 -8.57 6.69
N ALA A 61 -6.78 -9.53 7.48
CA ALA A 61 -5.61 -9.34 8.32
C ALA A 61 -4.34 -9.26 7.48
N LEU A 62 -3.55 -8.21 7.67
CA LEU A 62 -2.23 -8.07 7.05
C LEU A 62 -1.18 -8.85 7.84
N GLN A 63 -0.48 -9.79 7.16
CA GLN A 63 0.59 -10.58 7.73
C GLN A 63 1.82 -10.56 6.82
N PRO A 64 2.94 -9.94 7.21
CA PRO A 64 3.12 -9.17 8.44
C PRO A 64 2.35 -7.86 8.45
N PRO A 65 2.10 -7.26 9.63
CA PRO A 65 1.53 -5.93 9.74
C PRO A 65 2.38 -4.89 9.00
N GLN A 66 1.74 -3.89 8.40
CA GLN A 66 2.41 -2.90 7.58
C GLN A 66 2.68 -1.62 8.40
N PRO A 67 3.92 -1.13 8.48
CA PRO A 67 4.21 0.10 9.22
C PRO A 67 3.53 1.32 8.57
N ARG A 68 3.22 2.32 9.40
CA ARG A 68 2.66 3.60 8.94
C ARG A 68 3.62 4.26 7.95
N PRO A 69 3.15 4.64 6.75
CA PRO A 69 4.02 5.21 5.73
C PRO A 69 4.44 6.64 6.07
N GLU A 70 5.66 6.99 5.69
CA GLU A 70 6.16 8.36 5.75
C GLU A 70 6.01 9.01 4.38
N PHE A 71 5.13 10.00 4.28
CA PHE A 71 5.00 10.84 3.11
C PHE A 71 4.43 12.21 3.49
N THR A 72 4.68 13.19 2.63
CA THR A 72 4.16 14.53 2.79
C THR A 72 3.44 14.96 1.53
N LEU A 73 2.19 15.40 1.69
CA LEU A 73 1.34 15.96 0.65
C LEU A 73 0.78 17.32 1.09
N THR A 74 -0.15 17.86 0.34
CA THR A 74 -0.85 19.12 0.63
C THR A 74 -2.29 18.84 1.00
N ASP A 75 -2.78 19.41 2.09
CA ASP A 75 -4.17 19.29 2.48
C ASP A 75 -5.10 20.20 1.64
N THR A 76 -6.41 20.05 1.83
CA THR A 76 -7.41 20.83 1.08
C THR A 76 -7.36 22.34 1.34
N SER A 77 -6.62 22.78 2.36
CA SER A 77 -6.40 24.21 2.65
C SER A 77 -5.08 24.75 2.09
N GLY A 78 -4.32 23.92 1.38
CA GLY A 78 -3.03 24.28 0.82
C GLY A 78 -1.85 24.15 1.79
N ARG A 79 -2.05 23.57 2.98
CA ARG A 79 -0.98 23.38 3.97
C ARG A 79 -0.29 22.05 3.78
N ARG A 80 1.01 22.03 4.09
CA ARG A 80 1.79 20.81 4.14
C ARG A 80 1.19 19.85 5.19
N TYR A 81 0.99 18.60 4.79
CA TYR A 81 0.49 17.52 5.65
C TYR A 81 1.49 16.37 5.65
N ASP A 82 2.18 16.19 6.78
CA ASP A 82 3.03 15.03 7.04
C ASP A 82 2.15 13.93 7.64
N PHE A 83 1.95 12.85 6.88
CA PHE A 83 1.02 11.78 7.25
C PHE A 83 1.44 11.12 8.55
N ALA A 84 2.71 10.68 8.67
CA ALA A 84 3.18 9.97 9.84
C ALA A 84 3.12 10.86 11.10
N ALA A 85 3.61 12.09 10.99
CA ALA A 85 3.65 13.01 12.14
C ALA A 85 2.24 13.42 12.63
N LEU A 86 1.27 13.61 11.72
CA LEU A 86 -0.06 14.11 12.06
C LEU A 86 -1.08 13.01 12.39
N THR A 87 -0.76 11.76 12.07
CA THR A 87 -1.63 10.62 12.36
C THR A 87 -1.01 9.60 13.32
N GLY A 88 0.26 9.73 13.67
CA GLY A 88 0.98 8.84 14.58
C GLY A 88 0.27 8.64 15.91
N GLY A 89 0.25 7.40 16.41
CA GLY A 89 -0.43 7.01 17.63
C GLY A 89 -1.96 7.11 17.59
N ARG A 90 -2.56 7.26 16.39
CA ARG A 90 -4.01 7.39 16.22
C ARG A 90 -4.57 6.35 15.25
N PRO A 91 -5.72 5.75 15.55
CA PRO A 91 -6.42 4.94 14.58
C PRO A 91 -6.67 5.74 13.31
N THR A 92 -6.23 5.24 12.16
CA THR A 92 -6.26 6.02 10.92
C THR A 92 -6.64 5.15 9.73
N PHE A 93 -7.69 5.54 9.02
CA PHE A 93 -7.98 5.02 7.68
C PHE A 93 -7.16 5.78 6.65
N LEU A 94 -6.57 5.04 5.71
CA LEU A 94 -5.89 5.59 4.55
C LEU A 94 -6.45 4.95 3.29
N PHE A 95 -6.93 5.80 2.37
CA PHE A 95 -7.49 5.39 1.09
C PHE A 95 -6.95 6.26 -0.03
N PHE A 96 -6.59 5.61 -1.16
CA PHE A 96 -6.21 6.29 -2.39
C PHE A 96 -7.34 6.16 -3.40
N GLY A 97 -7.75 7.28 -4.00
CA GLY A 97 -8.86 7.30 -4.94
C GLY A 97 -9.04 8.66 -5.58
N TYR A 98 -10.13 8.90 -6.30
CA TYR A 98 -10.42 10.18 -6.95
C TYR A 98 -11.92 10.54 -6.86
N THR A 99 -12.22 11.84 -6.95
CA THR A 99 -13.57 12.34 -6.66
C THR A 99 -14.60 12.01 -7.75
N ASP A 100 -14.16 11.85 -8.99
CA ASP A 100 -15.02 11.50 -10.15
C ASP A 100 -15.14 9.97 -10.35
N CYS A 101 -14.75 9.18 -9.34
CA CYS A 101 -14.92 7.74 -9.34
C CYS A 101 -16.42 7.39 -9.27
N PRO A 102 -16.94 6.57 -10.22
CA PRO A 102 -18.38 6.37 -10.34
C PRO A 102 -18.98 5.47 -9.25
N ASP A 103 -18.16 4.67 -8.54
CA ASP A 103 -18.69 3.63 -7.66
C ASP A 103 -17.83 3.42 -6.39
N VAL A 104 -16.62 2.87 -6.53
CA VAL A 104 -15.83 2.35 -5.39
C VAL A 104 -15.48 3.45 -4.37
N CYS A 105 -15.00 4.62 -4.81
CA CYS A 105 -14.56 5.66 -3.88
C CYS A 105 -15.72 6.25 -3.07
N PRO A 106 -16.86 6.65 -3.66
CA PRO A 106 -17.97 7.17 -2.87
C PRO A 106 -18.57 6.09 -1.95
N THR A 107 -18.66 4.84 -2.40
CA THR A 107 -19.14 3.72 -1.57
C THR A 107 -18.22 3.50 -0.37
N THR A 108 -16.91 3.40 -0.57
CA THR A 108 -15.93 3.21 0.52
C THR A 108 -16.01 4.35 1.54
N MET A 109 -16.08 5.61 1.11
CA MET A 109 -16.18 6.74 2.03
C MET A 109 -17.53 6.79 2.76
N ALA A 110 -18.62 6.39 2.11
CA ALA A 110 -19.92 6.26 2.75
C ALA A 110 -19.93 5.15 3.82
N ASP A 111 -19.31 4.00 3.54
CA ASP A 111 -19.21 2.87 4.47
C ASP A 111 -18.37 3.23 5.70
N VAL A 112 -17.23 3.92 5.51
CA VAL A 112 -16.43 4.46 6.62
C VAL A 112 -17.24 5.44 7.46
N ALA A 113 -17.96 6.36 6.82
CA ALA A 113 -18.80 7.32 7.53
C ALA A 113 -19.92 6.63 8.31
N ALA A 114 -20.58 5.63 7.72
CA ALA A 114 -21.63 4.83 8.38
C ALA A 114 -21.07 4.06 9.59
N ALA A 115 -19.91 3.42 9.44
CA ALA A 115 -19.23 2.73 10.54
C ALA A 115 -18.90 3.69 11.70
N LEU A 116 -18.39 4.90 11.38
CA LEU A 116 -18.07 5.90 12.39
C LEU A 116 -19.31 6.44 13.10
N ARG A 117 -20.45 6.62 12.41
CA ARG A 117 -21.71 7.03 13.04
C ARG A 117 -22.17 6.04 14.11
N LEU A 118 -21.97 4.77 13.86
CA LEU A 118 -22.34 3.65 14.75
C LEU A 118 -21.28 3.36 15.82
N ALA A 119 -20.07 3.87 15.68
CA ALA A 119 -18.97 3.65 16.63
C ALA A 119 -19.18 4.43 17.93
N PRO A 120 -18.64 3.95 19.09
CA PRO A 120 -18.64 4.70 20.33
C PRO A 120 -18.02 6.09 20.16
N VAL A 121 -18.53 7.09 20.92
CA VAL A 121 -18.14 8.50 20.79
C VAL A 121 -16.62 8.69 20.93
N GLY A 122 -15.98 7.98 21.87
CA GLY A 122 -14.52 8.05 22.05
C GLY A 122 -13.76 7.60 20.80
N VAL A 123 -14.16 6.45 20.24
CA VAL A 123 -13.54 5.88 19.02
C VAL A 123 -13.67 6.84 17.83
N ARG A 124 -14.89 7.30 17.52
CA ARG A 124 -15.11 8.18 16.36
C ARG A 124 -14.44 9.56 16.48
N ARG A 125 -14.11 10.03 17.69
CA ARG A 125 -13.32 11.25 17.90
C ARG A 125 -11.82 11.01 17.74
N ALA A 126 -11.35 9.80 18.08
CA ALA A 126 -9.94 9.43 17.96
C ALA A 126 -9.53 9.13 16.51
N VAL A 127 -10.43 8.50 15.75
CA VAL A 127 -10.15 8.03 14.37
C VAL A 127 -9.87 9.20 13.43
N ARG A 128 -8.89 9.02 12.55
CA ARG A 128 -8.62 9.87 11.38
C ARG A 128 -9.04 9.14 10.12
N VAL A 129 -9.58 9.86 9.15
CA VAL A 129 -9.86 9.35 7.81
C VAL A 129 -9.10 10.22 6.83
N VAL A 130 -8.15 9.61 6.12
CA VAL A 130 -7.29 10.29 5.15
C VAL A 130 -7.57 9.73 3.76
N PHE A 131 -8.02 10.60 2.88
CA PHE A 131 -8.24 10.34 1.47
C PHE A 131 -7.14 11.04 0.66
N VAL A 132 -6.37 10.28 -0.11
CA VAL A 132 -5.33 10.80 -1.01
C VAL A 132 -5.83 10.70 -2.43
N THR A 133 -5.88 11.82 -3.15
CA THR A 133 -6.30 11.75 -4.55
C THR A 133 -5.26 11.08 -5.43
N THR A 134 -5.72 10.21 -6.33
CA THR A 134 -4.92 9.63 -7.41
C THR A 134 -5.02 10.44 -8.71
N ASP A 135 -5.94 11.42 -8.77
CA ASP A 135 -6.11 12.34 -9.92
C ASP A 135 -5.91 13.80 -9.48
N PRO A 136 -4.69 14.20 -9.10
CA PRO A 136 -4.42 15.55 -8.56
C PRO A 136 -4.62 16.67 -9.59
N ARG A 137 -4.75 16.34 -10.88
CA ARG A 137 -5.03 17.34 -11.92
C ARG A 137 -6.46 17.86 -11.85
N HIS A 138 -7.40 17.00 -11.53
CA HIS A 138 -8.83 17.33 -11.42
C HIS A 138 -9.26 17.59 -9.98
N ASP A 139 -8.71 16.82 -9.03
CA ASP A 139 -9.03 16.90 -7.61
C ASP A 139 -8.24 17.98 -6.90
N THR A 140 -8.56 19.25 -7.19
CA THR A 140 -8.00 20.38 -6.45
C THR A 140 -8.46 20.39 -4.99
N GLY A 141 -7.75 21.11 -4.11
CA GLY A 141 -8.15 21.22 -2.70
C GLY A 141 -9.63 21.55 -2.49
N PRO A 142 -10.20 22.58 -3.17
CA PRO A 142 -11.63 22.89 -3.06
C PRO A 142 -12.57 21.79 -3.56
N VAL A 143 -12.19 21.05 -4.61
CA VAL A 143 -12.97 19.92 -5.14
C VAL A 143 -13.02 18.79 -4.09
N LEU A 144 -11.85 18.36 -3.60
CA LEU A 144 -11.73 17.37 -2.54
C LEU A 144 -12.51 17.76 -1.28
N ALA A 145 -12.34 19.01 -0.81
CA ALA A 145 -13.01 19.48 0.39
C ALA A 145 -14.54 19.43 0.26
N ARG A 146 -15.07 19.77 -0.90
CA ARG A 146 -16.51 19.72 -1.17
C ARG A 146 -17.01 18.29 -1.23
N TRP A 147 -16.29 17.41 -1.91
CA TRP A 147 -16.64 16.00 -2.07
C TRP A 147 -16.66 15.28 -0.72
N LEU A 148 -15.61 15.43 0.11
CA LEU A 148 -15.50 14.81 1.42
C LEU A 148 -16.60 15.28 2.40
N ARG A 149 -17.02 16.55 2.31
CA ARG A 149 -18.14 17.05 3.13
C ARG A 149 -19.45 16.30 2.91
N GLY A 150 -19.61 15.64 1.76
CA GLY A 150 -20.77 14.78 1.49
C GLY A 150 -20.86 13.59 2.44
N PHE A 151 -19.74 13.16 3.03
CA PHE A 151 -19.68 11.98 3.89
C PHE A 151 -19.58 12.34 5.38
N ASP A 152 -18.90 13.43 5.73
CA ASP A 152 -18.49 13.73 7.09
C ASP A 152 -19.24 14.89 7.75
N ALA A 153 -20.25 15.46 7.10
CA ALA A 153 -20.90 16.70 7.55
C ALA A 153 -21.45 16.66 9.00
N ASP A 154 -21.89 15.48 9.44
CA ASP A 154 -22.46 15.20 10.77
C ASP A 154 -21.49 14.47 11.72
N LEU A 155 -20.25 14.21 11.27
CA LEU A 155 -19.25 13.54 12.10
C LEU A 155 -18.45 14.55 12.96
N PRO A 156 -17.98 14.11 14.16
CA PRO A 156 -17.20 14.99 15.04
C PRO A 156 -15.82 15.32 14.50
N THR A 157 -15.31 14.52 13.55
CA THR A 157 -13.99 14.69 12.93
C THR A 157 -14.18 14.73 11.42
N ARG A 158 -13.62 15.76 10.77
CA ARG A 158 -13.66 15.90 9.32
C ARG A 158 -12.70 14.94 8.66
N PHE A 159 -13.06 14.46 7.48
CA PHE A 159 -12.17 13.70 6.63
C PHE A 159 -11.08 14.59 6.04
N ILE A 160 -9.89 14.07 5.96
CA ILE A 160 -8.70 14.79 5.52
C ILE A 160 -8.45 14.42 4.06
N GLY A 161 -8.58 15.39 3.16
CA GLY A 161 -8.24 15.22 1.76
C GLY A 161 -6.80 15.69 1.50
N LEU A 162 -6.03 14.87 0.79
CA LEU A 162 -4.66 15.19 0.43
C LEU A 162 -4.48 15.15 -1.09
N THR A 163 -3.72 16.10 -1.60
CA THR A 163 -3.34 16.24 -3.00
C THR A 163 -1.87 16.65 -3.12
N GLY A 164 -1.33 16.62 -4.33
CA GLY A 164 0.06 17.00 -4.61
C GLY A 164 0.34 16.98 -6.10
N THR A 165 1.61 16.90 -6.50
CA THR A 165 1.96 16.54 -7.87
C THR A 165 1.75 15.03 -8.08
N GLU A 166 1.59 14.59 -9.32
CA GLU A 166 1.49 13.15 -9.63
C GLU A 166 2.63 12.36 -9.00
N SER A 167 3.89 12.82 -9.17
CA SER A 167 5.04 12.16 -8.59
C SER A 167 5.04 12.11 -7.05
N GLN A 168 4.45 13.09 -6.38
CA GLN A 168 4.29 13.06 -4.93
C GLN A 168 3.22 12.04 -4.50
N VAL A 169 2.13 11.94 -5.27
CA VAL A 169 1.09 10.94 -5.03
C VAL A 169 1.61 9.54 -5.28
N ASP A 170 2.36 9.32 -6.38
CA ASP A 170 3.02 8.05 -6.66
C ASP A 170 3.97 7.64 -5.54
N ALA A 171 4.80 8.57 -5.06
CA ALA A 171 5.69 8.32 -3.92
C ALA A 171 4.92 7.96 -2.64
N ALA A 172 3.76 8.59 -2.39
CA ALA A 172 2.91 8.26 -1.26
C ALA A 172 2.29 6.85 -1.39
N GLN A 173 1.87 6.44 -2.60
CA GLN A 173 1.39 5.08 -2.87
C GLN A 173 2.49 4.04 -2.64
N VAL A 174 3.71 4.30 -3.15
CA VAL A 174 4.87 3.41 -2.92
C VAL A 174 5.18 3.29 -1.43
N ALA A 175 5.22 4.41 -0.70
CA ALA A 175 5.45 4.41 0.75
C ALA A 175 4.38 3.63 1.50
N ALA A 176 3.12 3.75 1.07
CA ALA A 176 1.98 3.01 1.62
C ALA A 176 1.88 1.57 1.11
N ARG A 177 2.81 1.11 0.27
CA ARG A 177 2.82 -0.22 -0.35
C ARG A 177 1.50 -0.57 -1.08
N VAL A 178 0.87 0.46 -1.61
CA VAL A 178 -0.35 0.34 -2.42
C VAL A 178 0.06 0.37 -3.90
N PRO A 179 -0.52 -0.47 -4.76
CA PRO A 179 -0.26 -0.44 -6.19
C PRO A 179 -0.42 0.96 -6.77
N LEU A 180 0.52 1.36 -7.64
CA LEU A 180 0.45 2.65 -8.31
C LEU A 180 -0.82 2.76 -9.16
N ALA A 181 -1.45 3.90 -9.09
CA ALA A 181 -2.54 4.23 -9.98
C ALA A 181 -2.03 4.39 -11.42
N SER A 182 -2.88 4.04 -12.37
CA SER A 182 -2.61 4.18 -13.81
C SER A 182 -3.79 4.88 -14.49
N ASP A 183 -3.69 5.06 -15.79
CA ASP A 183 -4.76 5.70 -16.58
C ASP A 183 -5.19 7.07 -16.02
N GLY A 184 -4.20 7.91 -15.71
CA GLY A 184 -4.44 9.23 -15.12
C GLY A 184 -5.06 9.18 -13.73
N GLY A 185 -4.76 8.13 -12.95
CA GLY A 185 -5.26 7.95 -11.58
C GLY A 185 -6.57 7.19 -11.47
N ARG A 186 -7.21 6.83 -12.58
CA ARG A 186 -8.55 6.22 -12.61
C ARG A 186 -8.54 4.73 -12.33
N THR A 187 -7.46 4.04 -12.66
CA THR A 187 -7.25 2.64 -12.28
C THR A 187 -6.36 2.63 -11.06
N HIS A 188 -6.92 2.39 -9.90
CA HIS A 188 -6.21 2.41 -8.61
C HIS A 188 -6.64 1.23 -7.73
N SER A 189 -5.86 0.94 -6.68
CA SER A 189 -6.23 -0.04 -5.68
C SER A 189 -7.44 0.45 -4.86
N ALA A 190 -8.37 -0.45 -4.57
CA ALA A 190 -9.54 -0.20 -3.73
C ALA A 190 -9.26 -0.53 -2.24
N GLU A 191 -7.99 -0.61 -1.85
CA GLU A 191 -7.57 -0.97 -0.49
C GLU A 191 -7.78 0.19 0.48
N LEU A 192 -8.60 -0.04 1.49
CA LEU A 192 -8.75 0.85 2.65
C LEU A 192 -7.91 0.28 3.80
N LEU A 193 -6.77 0.90 4.06
CA LEU A 193 -5.86 0.50 5.15
C LEU A 193 -6.34 1.07 6.48
N LEU A 194 -6.31 0.26 7.54
CA LEU A 194 -6.59 0.71 8.91
C LEU A 194 -5.36 0.54 9.80
N PHE A 195 -4.75 1.68 10.16
CA PHE A 195 -3.63 1.78 11.10
C PHE A 195 -4.14 1.87 12.54
N GLY A 196 -3.50 1.14 13.44
CA GLY A 196 -3.72 1.21 14.87
C GLY A 196 -2.94 2.32 15.57
N THR A 197 -3.12 2.42 16.89
CA THR A 197 -2.36 3.31 17.78
C THR A 197 -0.90 2.90 17.91
N ASP A 198 -0.55 1.69 17.50
CA ASP A 198 0.80 1.14 17.45
C ASP A 198 1.56 1.47 16.14
N ASP A 199 0.97 2.31 15.29
CA ASP A 199 1.51 2.74 13.99
C ASP A 199 1.67 1.61 12.95
N TYR A 200 0.89 0.53 13.07
CA TYR A 200 0.82 -0.54 12.08
C TYR A 200 -0.58 -0.69 11.50
N ALA A 201 -0.67 -0.87 10.18
CA ALA A 201 -1.87 -1.39 9.56
C ALA A 201 -1.92 -2.91 9.75
N ARG A 202 -2.97 -3.38 10.41
CA ARG A 202 -3.22 -4.79 10.67
C ARG A 202 -4.38 -5.33 9.85
N VAL A 203 -5.17 -4.42 9.32
CA VAL A 203 -6.40 -4.74 8.58
C VAL A 203 -6.45 -3.92 7.31
N VAL A 204 -6.85 -4.56 6.24
CA VAL A 204 -7.24 -3.92 4.98
C VAL A 204 -8.65 -4.34 4.62
N TYR A 205 -9.44 -3.39 4.16
CA TYR A 205 -10.77 -3.63 3.61
C TYR A 205 -10.70 -3.48 2.10
N LEU A 206 -11.33 -4.39 1.40
CA LEU A 206 -11.49 -4.35 -0.04
C LEU A 206 -12.88 -3.83 -0.39
N SER A 207 -13.09 -3.53 -1.65
CA SER A 207 -14.42 -3.17 -2.17
C SER A 207 -15.47 -4.22 -1.77
N GLY A 208 -16.59 -3.76 -1.22
CA GLY A 208 -17.67 -4.61 -0.72
C GLY A 208 -17.58 -4.99 0.76
N SER A 209 -16.57 -4.53 1.49
CA SER A 209 -16.58 -4.64 2.96
C SER A 209 -17.69 -3.78 3.55
N SER A 210 -18.47 -4.34 4.50
CA SER A 210 -19.62 -3.64 5.05
C SER A 210 -19.23 -2.60 6.13
N PRO A 211 -20.07 -1.58 6.39
CA PRO A 211 -19.91 -0.68 7.53
C PRO A 211 -19.83 -1.41 8.88
N ASP A 212 -20.55 -2.53 9.03
CA ASP A 212 -20.51 -3.34 10.25
C ASP A 212 -19.17 -4.05 10.46
N ASP A 213 -18.51 -4.49 9.38
CA ASP A 213 -17.17 -5.09 9.47
C ASP A 213 -16.14 -4.04 9.90
N ILE A 214 -16.19 -2.86 9.28
CA ILE A 214 -15.35 -1.71 9.64
C ILE A 214 -15.57 -1.34 11.12
N ARG A 215 -16.82 -1.20 11.55
CA ARG A 215 -17.17 -0.84 12.93
C ARG A 215 -16.71 -1.88 13.95
N HIS A 216 -16.81 -3.18 13.59
CA HIS A 216 -16.39 -4.29 14.44
C HIS A 216 -14.89 -4.20 14.80
N ASP A 217 -14.06 -3.85 13.84
CA ASP A 217 -12.61 -3.89 13.99
C ASP A 217 -12.02 -2.64 14.66
N LEU A 218 -12.76 -1.51 14.65
CA LEU A 218 -12.29 -0.24 15.20
C LEU A 218 -11.81 -0.31 16.65
N PRO A 219 -12.52 -0.95 17.61
CA PRO A 219 -12.06 -1.04 19.00
C PRO A 219 -10.70 -1.76 19.14
N ALA A 220 -10.44 -2.76 18.31
CA ALA A 220 -9.21 -3.56 18.39
C ALA A 220 -7.95 -2.78 17.96
N VAL A 221 -8.12 -1.68 17.19
CA VAL A 221 -7.01 -0.83 16.73
C VAL A 221 -6.96 0.52 17.44
N ALA A 222 -7.97 0.84 18.23
CA ALA A 222 -8.11 2.12 18.96
C ALA A 222 -7.71 2.04 20.44
N GLY A 223 -7.44 0.81 20.94
CA GLY A 223 -7.13 0.51 22.34
C GLY A 223 -5.68 0.59 22.68
#